data_ea6a964845560b8d604799ac023b7924
#
_entry.id   ea6a964845560b8d604799ac023b7924
#
_cell.length_a   1.000
_cell.length_b   1.000
_cell.length_c   1.000
_cell.angle_alpha   90.00
_cell.angle_beta   90.00
_cell.angle_gamma   90.00
#
_symmetry.space_group_name_H-M   'P 1'
#
loop_
_entity.id
_entity.type
_entity.pdbx_description
1 polymer ?
#
loop_
_entity_poly.entity_id
_entity_poly.type
_entity_poly.pdbx_seq_one_letter_code
_entity_poly.pdbx_strand_id
1 'polypeptide(L)'
;MSIENLKSGLPEFAKDLKLNLSSLARSTELSEQQLWGTFLATAAATRSATVLSEIADEAREHLSDEAFNAALGAASIMAMNNVAYRAKEFLGNDYTQVRMGLRMNIIANPGVEKADFELWSMAVSTVNGCGNCTAAHDDVIRKEGVTKEQAWEAVKVAATISGVAQAVEIDANV
;
A
#
# COMPACT_ATOMS: atom_id res chain seq x y z
N MET A 1 -12.73 -2.32 -16.27
CA MET A 1 -12.06 -1.10 -15.76
C MET A 1 -10.78 -1.61 -15.15
N SER A 2 -9.67 -0.89 -15.29
CA SER A 2 -8.40 -1.59 -15.10
C SER A 2 -7.23 -0.63 -15.10
N ILE A 3 -6.04 -1.17 -14.82
CA ILE A 3 -4.75 -0.49 -15.06
C ILE A 3 -4.68 0.12 -16.46
N GLU A 4 -5.25 -0.51 -17.47
CA GLU A 4 -5.29 0.05 -18.84
C GLU A 4 -6.13 1.34 -18.92
N ASN A 5 -7.21 1.45 -18.17
CA ASN A 5 -7.98 2.71 -18.08
C ASN A 5 -7.17 3.81 -17.42
N LEU A 6 -6.52 3.52 -16.27
CA LEU A 6 -5.62 4.48 -15.62
C LEU A 6 -4.52 4.94 -16.61
N LYS A 7 -3.87 4.00 -17.29
CA LYS A 7 -2.82 4.30 -18.25
C LYS A 7 -3.30 5.18 -19.41
N SER A 8 -4.48 4.90 -19.96
CA SER A 8 -5.03 5.68 -21.06
C SER A 8 -5.49 7.08 -20.61
N GLY A 9 -5.91 7.23 -19.36
CA GLY A 9 -6.32 8.49 -18.77
C GLY A 9 -5.17 9.37 -18.27
N LEU A 10 -3.94 8.84 -18.13
CA LEU A 10 -2.82 9.64 -17.65
C LEU A 10 -2.33 10.64 -18.71
N PRO A 11 -2.14 11.94 -18.34
CA PRO A 11 -1.65 12.98 -19.24
C PRO A 11 -0.18 12.76 -19.66
N GLU A 12 0.25 13.49 -20.70
CA GLU A 12 1.60 13.32 -21.27
C GLU A 12 2.71 13.61 -20.25
N PHE A 13 2.50 14.57 -19.33
CA PHE A 13 3.49 14.85 -18.29
C PHE A 13 3.68 13.69 -17.29
N ALA A 14 2.78 12.71 -17.28
CA ALA A 14 2.83 11.52 -16.43
C ALA A 14 3.30 10.26 -17.19
N LYS A 15 3.96 10.41 -18.35
CA LYS A 15 4.39 9.31 -19.21
C LYS A 15 5.24 8.26 -18.47
N ASP A 16 6.17 8.69 -17.64
CA ASP A 16 7.02 7.76 -16.89
C ASP A 16 6.21 6.93 -15.87
N LEU A 17 5.21 7.52 -15.24
CA LEU A 17 4.29 6.80 -14.35
C LEU A 17 3.49 5.74 -15.11
N LYS A 18 3.04 6.04 -16.32
CA LYS A 18 2.36 5.10 -17.20
C LYS A 18 3.24 3.89 -17.53
N LEU A 19 4.53 4.13 -17.84
CA LEU A 19 5.50 3.06 -18.13
C LEU A 19 5.78 2.22 -16.88
N ASN A 20 6.00 2.86 -15.73
CA ASN A 20 6.22 2.18 -14.45
C ASN A 20 5.02 1.32 -14.04
N LEU A 21 3.80 1.87 -14.14
CA LEU A 21 2.58 1.13 -13.84
C LEU A 21 2.45 -0.13 -14.72
N SER A 22 2.74 0.01 -16.03
CA SER A 22 2.71 -1.11 -16.98
C SER A 22 3.75 -2.19 -16.68
N SER A 23 4.93 -1.79 -16.23
CA SER A 23 6.00 -2.72 -15.86
C SER A 23 5.67 -3.47 -14.58
N LEU A 24 5.24 -2.74 -13.54
CA LEU A 24 4.94 -3.31 -12.23
C LEU A 24 3.73 -4.25 -12.24
N ALA A 25 2.69 -3.94 -13.03
CA ALA A 25 1.54 -4.83 -13.17
C ALA A 25 1.87 -6.21 -13.75
N ARG A 26 3.04 -6.34 -14.39
CA ARG A 26 3.57 -7.61 -14.94
C ARG A 26 4.75 -8.15 -14.16
N SER A 27 5.04 -7.59 -12.99
CA SER A 27 6.14 -8.04 -12.15
C SER A 27 5.92 -9.48 -11.69
N THR A 28 7.00 -10.24 -11.66
CA THR A 28 7.03 -11.62 -11.15
C THR A 28 7.83 -11.76 -9.86
N GLU A 29 8.27 -10.64 -9.28
CA GLU A 29 9.01 -10.65 -8.01
C GLU A 29 8.12 -11.00 -6.81
N LEU A 30 6.84 -10.62 -6.87
CA LEU A 30 5.81 -10.93 -5.88
C LEU A 30 4.88 -12.02 -6.40
N SER A 31 4.26 -12.79 -5.50
CA SER A 31 3.12 -13.62 -5.88
C SER A 31 1.97 -12.75 -6.38
N GLU A 32 1.04 -13.34 -7.13
CA GLU A 32 -0.13 -12.63 -7.64
C GLU A 32 -0.92 -11.94 -6.51
N GLN A 33 -1.15 -12.67 -5.40
CA GLN A 33 -1.84 -12.12 -4.22
C GLN A 33 -1.05 -10.98 -3.57
N GLN A 34 0.27 -11.12 -3.42
CA GLN A 34 1.10 -10.05 -2.87
C GLN A 34 1.08 -8.80 -3.74
N LEU A 35 1.21 -8.97 -5.05
CA LEU A 35 1.23 -7.87 -6.01
C LEU A 35 -0.09 -7.10 -6.02
N TRP A 36 -1.20 -7.79 -6.25
CA TRP A 36 -2.51 -7.15 -6.36
C TRP A 36 -3.03 -6.63 -5.03
N GLY A 37 -2.72 -7.30 -3.92
CA GLY A 37 -2.98 -6.76 -2.58
C GLY A 37 -2.18 -5.49 -2.30
N THR A 38 -0.93 -5.40 -2.77
CA THR A 38 -0.11 -4.18 -2.67
C THR A 38 -0.71 -3.05 -3.51
N PHE A 39 -1.11 -3.31 -4.76
CA PHE A 39 -1.79 -2.33 -5.60
C PHE A 39 -3.05 -1.80 -4.91
N LEU A 40 -3.91 -2.69 -4.43
CA LEU A 40 -5.18 -2.32 -3.80
C LEU A 40 -4.97 -1.52 -2.50
N ALA A 41 -4.11 -1.99 -1.62
CA ALA A 41 -3.85 -1.33 -0.34
C ALA A 41 -3.23 0.06 -0.53
N THR A 42 -2.27 0.19 -1.46
CA THR A 42 -1.64 1.48 -1.75
C THR A 42 -2.57 2.43 -2.49
N ALA A 43 -3.40 1.95 -3.41
CA ALA A 43 -4.45 2.76 -4.05
C ALA A 43 -5.42 3.35 -3.01
N ALA A 44 -5.88 2.52 -2.05
CA ALA A 44 -6.72 2.98 -0.95
C ALA A 44 -6.01 4.03 -0.07
N ALA A 45 -4.70 3.87 0.16
CA ALA A 45 -3.91 4.81 0.96
C ALA A 45 -3.73 6.19 0.30
N THR A 46 -3.77 6.29 -1.03
CA THR A 46 -3.67 7.58 -1.75
C THR A 46 -4.89 8.47 -1.57
N ARG A 47 -6.05 7.91 -1.20
CA ARG A 47 -7.35 8.61 -1.09
C ARG A 47 -7.89 9.14 -2.43
N SER A 48 -7.32 8.80 -3.57
CA SER A 48 -7.89 9.08 -4.89
C SER A 48 -8.99 8.08 -5.19
N ALA A 49 -10.23 8.56 -5.30
CA ALA A 49 -11.39 7.72 -5.61
C ALA A 49 -11.25 7.05 -6.98
N THR A 50 -10.74 7.77 -7.97
CA THR A 50 -10.52 7.27 -9.33
C THR A 50 -9.52 6.11 -9.33
N VAL A 51 -8.34 6.30 -8.70
CA VAL A 51 -7.31 5.26 -8.67
C VAL A 51 -7.77 4.05 -7.87
N LEU A 52 -8.43 4.25 -6.73
CA LEU A 52 -8.98 3.15 -5.94
C LEU A 52 -10.02 2.35 -6.73
N SER A 53 -10.95 3.01 -7.43
CA SER A 53 -11.99 2.33 -8.21
C SER A 53 -11.40 1.45 -9.31
N GLU A 54 -10.48 1.99 -10.13
CA GLU A 54 -9.89 1.25 -11.23
C GLU A 54 -9.03 0.07 -10.76
N ILE A 55 -8.23 0.27 -9.71
CA ILE A 55 -7.41 -0.80 -9.13
C ILE A 55 -8.28 -1.85 -8.42
N ALA A 56 -9.32 -1.44 -7.70
CA ALA A 56 -10.20 -2.37 -7.00
C ALA A 56 -10.95 -3.30 -7.96
N ASP A 57 -11.40 -2.78 -9.09
CA ASP A 57 -12.11 -3.58 -10.10
C ASP A 57 -11.19 -4.68 -10.67
N GLU A 58 -9.93 -4.35 -10.99
CA GLU A 58 -8.98 -5.34 -11.49
C GLU A 58 -8.50 -6.30 -10.40
N ALA A 59 -8.24 -5.79 -9.19
CA ALA A 59 -7.79 -6.61 -8.07
C ALA A 59 -8.80 -7.72 -7.69
N ARG A 60 -10.10 -7.53 -7.95
CA ARG A 60 -11.13 -8.57 -7.75
C ARG A 60 -10.96 -9.79 -8.66
N GLU A 61 -10.30 -9.63 -9.79
CA GLU A 61 -10.01 -10.75 -10.71
C GLU A 61 -8.84 -11.61 -10.24
N HIS A 62 -8.00 -11.06 -9.32
CA HIS A 62 -6.76 -11.66 -8.87
C HIS A 62 -6.75 -12.06 -7.38
N LEU A 63 -7.66 -11.53 -6.59
CA LEU A 63 -7.72 -11.76 -5.14
C LEU A 63 -8.98 -12.51 -4.74
N SER A 64 -8.85 -13.39 -3.74
CA SER A 64 -10.02 -13.88 -3.04
C SER A 64 -10.71 -12.77 -2.26
N ASP A 65 -11.97 -12.96 -1.86
CA ASP A 65 -12.70 -11.99 -1.04
C ASP A 65 -11.98 -11.71 0.30
N GLU A 66 -11.36 -12.72 0.90
CA GLU A 66 -10.57 -12.60 2.12
C GLU A 66 -9.34 -11.72 1.90
N ALA A 67 -8.57 -11.99 0.83
CA ALA A 67 -7.36 -11.23 0.50
C ALA A 67 -7.70 -9.77 0.11
N PHE A 68 -8.78 -9.58 -0.65
CA PHE A 68 -9.27 -8.25 -0.99
C PHE A 68 -9.64 -7.44 0.25
N ASN A 69 -10.41 -8.03 1.17
CA ASN A 69 -10.79 -7.37 2.42
C ASN A 69 -9.60 -7.13 3.34
N ALA A 70 -8.64 -8.06 3.41
CA ALA A 70 -7.43 -7.90 4.20
C ALA A 70 -6.53 -6.77 3.67
N ALA A 71 -6.40 -6.60 2.36
CA ALA A 71 -5.65 -5.49 1.76
C ALA A 71 -6.28 -4.12 2.09
N LEU A 72 -7.61 -3.99 2.00
CA LEU A 72 -8.34 -2.80 2.45
C LEU A 72 -8.23 -2.60 3.97
N GLY A 73 -8.22 -3.70 4.72
CA GLY A 73 -7.98 -3.71 6.17
C GLY A 73 -6.60 -3.16 6.52
N ALA A 74 -5.55 -3.58 5.79
CA ALA A 74 -4.20 -3.04 5.96
C ALA A 74 -4.17 -1.53 5.70
N ALA A 75 -4.79 -1.06 4.63
CA ALA A 75 -4.86 0.38 4.31
C ALA A 75 -5.54 1.18 5.43
N SER A 76 -6.68 0.72 5.93
CA SER A 76 -7.45 1.44 6.94
C SER A 76 -6.78 1.42 8.31
N ILE A 77 -6.26 0.28 8.76
CA ILE A 77 -5.60 0.19 10.07
C ILE A 77 -4.27 0.95 10.10
N MET A 78 -3.51 0.94 8.99
CA MET A 78 -2.29 1.72 8.89
C MET A 78 -2.56 3.23 8.80
N ALA A 79 -3.68 3.68 8.24
CA ALA A 79 -4.06 5.08 8.29
C ALA A 79 -4.17 5.60 9.74
N MET A 80 -4.69 4.79 10.68
CA MET A 80 -4.72 5.10 12.10
C MET A 80 -3.35 4.95 12.75
N ASN A 81 -2.69 3.81 12.56
CA ASN A 81 -1.44 3.47 13.23
C ASN A 81 -0.31 4.41 12.83
N ASN A 82 -0.18 4.73 11.53
CA ASN A 82 0.89 5.61 11.07
C ASN A 82 0.77 7.01 11.68
N VAL A 83 -0.45 7.53 11.88
CA VAL A 83 -0.65 8.80 12.58
C VAL A 83 -0.22 8.67 14.04
N ALA A 84 -0.69 7.65 14.75
CA ALA A 84 -0.43 7.49 16.18
C ALA A 84 1.06 7.24 16.50
N TYR A 85 1.72 6.35 15.74
CA TYR A 85 3.15 6.06 15.94
C TYR A 85 4.04 7.24 15.54
N ARG A 86 3.75 7.91 14.43
CA ARG A 86 4.46 9.12 14.02
C ARG A 86 4.28 10.26 15.04
N ALA A 87 3.07 10.40 15.60
CA ALA A 87 2.85 11.37 16.68
C ALA A 87 3.69 11.05 17.92
N LYS A 88 3.79 9.79 18.34
CA LYS A 88 4.66 9.39 19.46
C LYS A 88 6.13 9.72 19.19
N GLU A 89 6.61 9.51 17.96
CA GLU A 89 7.98 9.86 17.57
C GLU A 89 8.22 11.38 17.70
N PHE A 90 7.30 12.20 17.19
CA PHE A 90 7.44 13.66 17.23
C PHE A 90 7.30 14.23 18.64
N LEU A 91 6.49 13.62 19.49
CA LEU A 91 6.30 14.03 20.89
C LEU A 91 7.49 13.62 21.78
N GLY A 92 8.31 12.68 21.33
CA GLY A 92 9.56 12.31 22.00
C GLY A 92 9.42 11.29 23.13
N ASN A 93 10.50 11.16 23.91
CA ASN A 93 10.69 10.05 24.84
C ASN A 93 9.62 9.96 25.94
N ASP A 94 9.06 11.07 26.38
CA ASP A 94 8.04 11.09 27.45
C ASP A 94 6.77 10.30 27.05
N TYR A 95 6.52 10.14 25.75
CA TYR A 95 5.36 9.44 25.23
C TYR A 95 5.63 7.97 24.88
N THR A 96 6.87 7.50 24.87
CA THR A 96 7.20 6.11 24.50
C THR A 96 6.54 5.10 25.43
N GLN A 97 6.45 5.39 26.73
CA GLN A 97 5.85 4.54 27.75
C GLN A 97 4.32 4.69 27.85
N VAL A 98 3.74 5.68 27.18
CA VAL A 98 2.28 5.86 27.19
C VAL A 98 1.64 4.73 26.37
N ARG A 99 0.68 4.02 27.00
CA ARG A 99 -0.03 2.92 26.32
C ARG A 99 -0.74 3.44 25.08
N MET A 100 -0.64 2.71 23.95
CA MET A 100 -1.32 3.09 22.69
C MET A 100 -2.85 3.16 22.85
N GLY A 101 -3.46 2.19 23.53
CA GLY A 101 -4.89 2.22 23.85
C GLY A 101 -5.85 2.08 22.65
N LEU A 102 -5.33 1.86 21.45
CA LEU A 102 -6.10 1.66 20.22
C LEU A 102 -6.24 0.17 19.90
N ARG A 103 -7.38 -0.23 19.34
CA ARG A 103 -7.62 -1.61 18.91
C ARG A 103 -7.01 -1.85 17.54
N MET A 104 -6.27 -2.97 17.41
CA MET A 104 -5.55 -3.36 16.20
C MET A 104 -5.70 -4.87 15.93
N ASN A 105 -6.85 -5.44 16.26
CA ASN A 105 -7.06 -6.90 16.23
C ASN A 105 -6.85 -7.52 14.85
N ILE A 106 -7.12 -6.77 13.77
CA ILE A 106 -6.93 -7.22 12.40
C ILE A 106 -5.47 -7.58 12.10
N ILE A 107 -4.50 -6.94 12.77
CA ILE A 107 -3.07 -7.24 12.58
C ILE A 107 -2.74 -8.66 13.05
N ALA A 108 -3.38 -9.09 14.16
CA ALA A 108 -3.18 -10.43 14.70
C ALA A 108 -3.92 -11.52 13.91
N ASN A 109 -5.04 -11.18 13.28
CA ASN A 109 -5.89 -12.13 12.54
C ASN A 109 -6.40 -11.48 11.24
N PRO A 110 -5.53 -11.31 10.23
CA PRO A 110 -5.89 -10.60 9.00
C PRO A 110 -6.75 -11.44 8.03
N GLY A 111 -6.87 -12.75 8.24
CA GLY A 111 -7.58 -13.66 7.33
C GLY A 111 -6.75 -14.15 6.13
N VAL A 112 -5.49 -13.75 6.07
CA VAL A 112 -4.50 -14.14 5.05
C VAL A 112 -3.17 -14.47 5.73
N GLU A 113 -2.19 -14.95 4.94
CA GLU A 113 -0.83 -15.17 5.44
C GLU A 113 -0.26 -13.87 6.01
N LYS A 114 0.42 -14.01 7.14
CA LYS A 114 1.01 -12.87 7.86
C LYS A 114 1.97 -12.07 6.99
N ALA A 115 2.80 -12.75 6.20
CA ALA A 115 3.74 -12.11 5.29
C ALA A 115 3.06 -11.16 4.31
N ASP A 116 1.91 -11.54 3.76
CA ASP A 116 1.17 -10.73 2.79
C ASP A 116 0.56 -9.48 3.45
N PHE A 117 -0.12 -9.66 4.60
CA PHE A 117 -0.70 -8.53 5.32
C PHE A 117 0.36 -7.51 5.78
N GLU A 118 1.49 -8.00 6.27
CA GLU A 118 2.60 -7.16 6.71
C GLU A 118 3.29 -6.44 5.53
N LEU A 119 3.40 -7.11 4.36
CA LEU A 119 3.91 -6.49 3.13
C LEU A 119 3.01 -5.33 2.68
N TRP A 120 1.70 -5.53 2.68
CA TRP A 120 0.74 -4.48 2.36
C TRP A 120 0.77 -3.35 3.38
N SER A 121 0.90 -3.68 4.66
CA SER A 121 1.04 -2.69 5.75
C SER A 121 2.32 -1.87 5.63
N MET A 122 3.43 -2.49 5.22
CA MET A 122 4.68 -1.80 4.92
C MET A 122 4.51 -0.81 3.76
N ALA A 123 3.93 -1.26 2.65
CA ALA A 123 3.69 -0.43 1.46
C ALA A 123 2.79 0.77 1.78
N VAL A 124 1.70 0.56 2.52
CA VAL A 124 0.81 1.64 3.00
C VAL A 124 1.53 2.60 3.94
N SER A 125 2.34 2.08 4.86
CA SER A 125 3.13 2.91 5.77
C SER A 125 4.14 3.79 5.03
N THR A 126 4.67 3.30 3.91
CA THR A 126 5.54 4.07 3.01
C THR A 126 4.77 5.21 2.35
N VAL A 127 3.58 4.94 1.79
CA VAL A 127 2.69 5.99 1.23
C VAL A 127 2.37 7.06 2.28
N ASN A 128 2.08 6.65 3.51
CA ASN A 128 1.71 7.55 4.59
C ASN A 128 2.92 8.28 5.23
N GLY A 129 4.15 7.97 4.84
CA GLY A 129 5.37 8.61 5.34
C GLY A 129 5.69 8.29 6.81
N CYS A 130 5.36 7.09 7.29
CA CYS A 130 5.74 6.64 8.63
C CYS A 130 7.00 5.76 8.58
N GLY A 131 8.19 6.37 8.71
CA GLY A 131 9.47 5.66 8.62
C GLY A 131 9.60 4.51 9.61
N ASN A 132 9.30 4.75 10.90
CA ASN A 132 9.33 3.70 11.92
C ASN A 132 8.34 2.57 11.66
N CYS A 133 7.15 2.88 11.12
CA CYS A 133 6.17 1.84 10.77
C CYS A 133 6.67 1.00 9.58
N THR A 134 7.20 1.66 8.54
CA THR A 134 7.79 0.98 7.37
C THR A 134 8.89 0.02 7.79
N ALA A 135 9.84 0.48 8.63
CA ALA A 135 10.93 -0.35 9.14
C ALA A 135 10.44 -1.52 10.00
N ALA A 136 9.45 -1.28 10.87
CA ALA A 136 8.89 -2.33 11.72
C ALA A 136 8.22 -3.45 10.91
N HIS A 137 7.44 -3.11 9.88
CA HIS A 137 6.85 -4.08 8.98
C HIS A 137 7.90 -4.81 8.12
N ASP A 138 8.94 -4.10 7.64
CA ASP A 138 10.07 -4.75 6.94
C ASP A 138 10.73 -5.80 7.82
N ASP A 139 11.03 -5.50 9.08
CA ASP A 139 11.58 -6.46 10.03
C ASP A 139 10.71 -7.72 10.19
N VAL A 140 9.39 -7.59 10.17
CA VAL A 140 8.47 -8.72 10.25
C VAL A 140 8.49 -9.54 8.97
N ILE A 141 8.31 -8.93 7.81
CA ILE A 141 8.27 -9.67 6.53
C ILE A 141 9.59 -10.36 6.24
N ARG A 142 10.73 -9.78 6.65
CA ARG A 142 12.05 -10.42 6.53
C ARG A 142 12.13 -11.71 7.35
N LYS A 143 11.54 -11.75 8.54
CA LYS A 143 11.47 -12.95 9.38
C LYS A 143 10.52 -14.01 8.82
N GLU A 144 9.50 -13.60 8.08
CA GLU A 144 8.58 -14.49 7.35
C GLU A 144 9.14 -14.93 5.99
N GLY A 145 10.40 -14.58 5.64
CA GLY A 145 11.09 -15.06 4.46
C GLY A 145 10.93 -14.22 3.18
N VAL A 146 10.25 -13.09 3.25
CA VAL A 146 10.18 -12.14 2.13
C VAL A 146 11.56 -11.56 1.85
N THR A 147 12.04 -11.55 0.62
CA THR A 147 13.35 -11.01 0.27
C THR A 147 13.35 -9.48 0.25
N LYS A 148 14.52 -8.85 0.34
CA LYS A 148 14.60 -7.38 0.22
C LYS A 148 14.19 -6.89 -1.16
N GLU A 149 14.41 -7.70 -2.19
CA GLU A 149 13.98 -7.42 -3.55
C GLU A 149 12.46 -7.40 -3.65
N GLN A 150 11.78 -8.36 -3.02
CA GLN A 150 10.32 -8.42 -2.92
C GLN A 150 9.76 -7.23 -2.10
N ALA A 151 10.35 -6.93 -0.96
CA ALA A 151 9.97 -5.75 -0.16
C ALA A 151 10.12 -4.46 -0.97
N TRP A 152 11.22 -4.33 -1.71
CA TRP A 152 11.46 -3.16 -2.57
C TRP A 152 10.50 -3.10 -3.76
N GLU A 153 10.08 -4.24 -4.30
CA GLU A 153 9.03 -4.29 -5.34
C GLU A 153 7.72 -3.69 -4.84
N ALA A 154 7.30 -4.03 -3.63
CA ALA A 154 6.11 -3.43 -3.01
C ALA A 154 6.27 -1.91 -2.79
N VAL A 155 7.48 -1.44 -2.45
CA VAL A 155 7.78 0.00 -2.36
C VAL A 155 7.67 0.68 -3.72
N LYS A 156 8.15 0.05 -4.81
CA LYS A 156 8.00 0.59 -6.17
C LYS A 156 6.53 0.73 -6.58
N VAL A 157 5.69 -0.27 -6.23
CA VAL A 157 4.24 -0.19 -6.44
C VAL A 157 3.67 1.00 -5.67
N ALA A 158 3.99 1.13 -4.39
CA ALA A 158 3.52 2.23 -3.53
C ALA A 158 3.89 3.61 -4.10
N ALA A 159 5.14 3.78 -4.51
CA ALA A 159 5.64 5.03 -5.09
C ALA A 159 4.94 5.36 -6.43
N THR A 160 4.78 4.36 -7.31
CA THR A 160 4.13 4.54 -8.60
C THR A 160 2.65 4.88 -8.45
N ILE A 161 1.93 4.16 -7.59
CA ILE A 161 0.50 4.43 -7.32
C ILE A 161 0.30 5.82 -6.70
N SER A 162 1.18 6.25 -5.81
CA SER A 162 1.14 7.61 -5.25
C SER A 162 1.33 8.67 -6.34
N GLY A 163 2.29 8.46 -7.25
CA GLY A 163 2.51 9.35 -8.39
C GLY A 163 1.32 9.38 -9.35
N VAL A 164 0.75 8.21 -9.66
CA VAL A 164 -0.44 8.09 -10.53
C VAL A 164 -1.63 8.83 -9.93
N ALA A 165 -1.88 8.65 -8.62
CA ALA A 165 -2.96 9.36 -7.95
C ALA A 165 -2.77 10.88 -8.00
N GLN A 166 -1.55 11.36 -7.77
CA GLN A 166 -1.23 12.78 -7.88
C GLN A 166 -1.44 13.31 -9.31
N ALA A 167 -1.04 12.55 -10.33
CA ALA A 167 -1.20 12.95 -11.73
C ALA A 167 -2.68 13.02 -12.15
N VAL A 168 -3.50 12.06 -11.71
CA VAL A 168 -4.96 12.06 -11.94
C VAL A 168 -5.61 13.29 -11.31
N GLU A 169 -5.26 13.61 -10.07
CA GLU A 169 -5.81 14.78 -9.38
C GLU A 169 -5.34 16.12 -10.01
N ILE A 170 -4.11 16.18 -10.50
CA ILE A 170 -3.62 17.37 -11.23
C ILE A 170 -4.44 17.55 -12.51
N ASP A 171 -4.54 16.50 -13.34
CA ASP A 171 -5.23 16.56 -14.64
C ASP A 171 -6.72 16.93 -14.51
N ALA A 172 -7.36 16.48 -13.44
CA ALA A 172 -8.77 16.79 -13.16
C ALA A 172 -9.02 18.27 -12.74
N ASN A 173 -7.95 19.02 -12.39
CA ASN A 173 -8.07 20.35 -11.80
C ASN A 173 -7.31 21.47 -12.56
N VAL A 174 -6.71 21.15 -13.70
CA VAL A 174 -6.04 22.13 -14.60
C VAL A 174 -6.60 22.07 -16.00
#